data_edaa2e980f57317da2e46c54e483550f
#
_entry.id   edaa2e980f57317da2e46c54e483550f
#
_cell.length_a   1.000
_cell.length_b   1.000
_cell.length_c   1.000
_cell.angle_alpha   90.00
_cell.angle_beta   90.00
_cell.angle_gamma   90.00
#
_symmetry.space_group_name_H-M   'P 1'
#
loop_
_entity.id
_entity.type
_entity.pdbx_description
1 polymer ?
#
loop_
_entity_poly.entity_id
_entity_poly.type
_entity_poly.pdbx_seq_one_letter_code
_entity_poly.pdbx_strand_id
1 'polypeptide(L)'
;MTSNFSGGNQQKLILSRELNENPKILLIGQPTRGVDIGAIEFIHQRLIDMRDKGAAILLVSVELEEILSLSDRIAVMFDGMIVGERVNEDVTDRELGLLMAGVA
;
A
#
# COMPACT_ATOMS: atom_id res chain seq x y z
N MET A 1 -2.49 11.61 24.18
CA MET A 1 -1.84 10.35 23.86
C MET A 1 -2.82 9.31 23.36
N THR A 2 -2.40 8.53 22.42
CA THR A 2 -3.27 7.56 21.75
C THR A 2 -3.10 6.13 22.30
N SER A 3 -2.65 5.98 23.53
CA SER A 3 -2.39 4.68 24.13
C SER A 3 -3.63 3.77 24.18
N ASN A 4 -4.83 4.36 24.16
CA ASN A 4 -6.07 3.60 24.15
C ASN A 4 -6.51 3.14 22.78
N PHE A 5 -5.81 3.56 21.72
CA PHE A 5 -6.10 3.15 20.36
C PHE A 5 -5.11 2.07 19.92
N SER A 6 -5.61 1.07 19.21
CA SER A 6 -4.71 0.15 18.52
C SER A 6 -3.99 0.90 17.41
N GLY A 7 -2.84 0.38 16.97
CA GLY A 7 -2.13 0.95 15.83
C GLY A 7 -3.01 1.03 14.59
N GLY A 8 -3.91 0.06 14.39
CA GLY A 8 -4.84 0.06 13.29
C GLY A 8 -5.85 1.20 13.33
N ASN A 9 -6.35 1.54 14.52
CA ASN A 9 -7.27 2.66 14.66
C ASN A 9 -6.59 3.99 14.37
N GLN A 10 -5.35 4.16 14.80
CA GLN A 10 -4.57 5.36 14.49
C GLN A 10 -4.35 5.49 12.99
N GLN A 11 -3.99 4.41 12.33
CA GLN A 11 -3.79 4.36 10.89
C GLN A 11 -5.05 4.80 10.16
N LYS A 12 -6.20 4.29 10.56
CA LYS A 12 -7.48 4.62 9.94
C LYS A 12 -7.83 6.09 10.09
N LEU A 13 -7.59 6.67 11.26
CA LEU A 13 -7.85 8.09 11.52
C LEU A 13 -6.97 8.99 10.66
N ILE A 14 -5.69 8.70 10.58
CA ILE A 14 -4.74 9.47 9.77
C ILE A 14 -5.13 9.40 8.31
N LEU A 15 -5.42 8.21 7.80
CA LEU A 15 -5.77 8.01 6.41
C LEU A 15 -7.06 8.73 6.05
N SER A 16 -8.07 8.69 6.93
CA SER A 16 -9.33 9.39 6.69
C SER A 16 -9.13 10.90 6.54
N ARG A 17 -8.25 11.49 7.34
CA ARG A 17 -7.94 12.91 7.25
C ARG A 17 -7.27 13.25 5.91
N GLU A 18 -6.28 12.48 5.51
CA GLU A 18 -5.60 12.70 4.23
C GLU A 18 -6.54 12.56 3.05
N LEU A 19 -7.42 11.56 3.09
CA LEU A 19 -8.37 11.33 2.01
C LEU A 19 -9.41 12.45 1.89
N ASN A 20 -9.80 13.06 3.00
CA ASN A 20 -10.76 14.16 2.98
C ASN A 20 -10.21 15.43 2.32
N GLU A 21 -8.91 15.58 2.29
CA GLU A 21 -8.27 16.72 1.65
C GLU A 21 -8.07 16.55 0.15
N ASN A 22 -8.39 15.36 -0.38
CA ASN A 22 -8.27 15.02 -1.80
C ASN A 22 -6.91 15.41 -2.40
N PRO A 23 -5.80 14.91 -1.83
CA PRO A 23 -4.48 15.25 -2.33
C PRO A 23 -4.28 14.71 -3.74
N LYS A 24 -3.48 15.43 -4.56
CA LYS A 24 -3.12 14.96 -5.90
C LYS A 24 -2.00 13.93 -5.85
N ILE A 25 -1.20 13.96 -4.81
CA ILE A 25 -0.09 13.02 -4.58
C ILE A 25 -0.22 12.52 -3.15
N LEU A 26 -0.22 11.21 -2.99
CA LEU A 26 -0.29 10.58 -1.69
C LEU A 26 0.86 9.60 -1.52
N LEU A 27 1.61 9.75 -0.44
CA LEU A 27 2.60 8.78 -0.01
C LEU A 27 2.06 8.06 1.22
N ILE A 28 1.89 6.75 1.13
CA ILE A 28 1.34 5.98 2.25
C ILE A 28 2.15 4.71 2.47
N GLY A 29 2.54 4.48 3.73
CA GLY A 29 3.33 3.31 4.12
C GLY A 29 2.53 2.38 5.02
N GLN A 30 2.50 1.10 4.68
CA GLN A 30 1.90 0.03 5.47
C GLN A 30 0.47 0.37 5.91
N PRO A 31 -0.44 0.76 4.99
CA PRO A 31 -1.75 1.33 5.38
C PRO A 31 -2.64 0.34 6.13
N THR A 32 -2.44 -0.95 5.95
CA THR A 32 -3.29 -1.96 6.56
C THR A 32 -2.59 -2.73 7.68
N ARG A 33 -1.40 -2.29 8.07
CA ARG A 33 -0.66 -2.97 9.12
C ARG A 33 -1.38 -2.84 10.46
N GLY A 34 -1.71 -3.98 11.07
CA GLY A 34 -2.36 -4.02 12.37
C GLY A 34 -3.84 -3.66 12.38
N VAL A 35 -4.50 -3.60 11.20
CA VAL A 35 -5.93 -3.30 11.12
C VAL A 35 -6.73 -4.58 10.81
N ASP A 36 -8.01 -4.57 11.17
CA ASP A 36 -8.90 -5.70 10.90
C ASP A 36 -9.34 -5.75 9.43
N ILE A 37 -9.95 -6.86 9.03
CA ILE A 37 -10.33 -7.11 7.63
C ILE A 37 -11.29 -6.07 7.10
N GLY A 38 -12.28 -5.65 7.90
CA GLY A 38 -13.23 -4.63 7.46
C GLY A 38 -12.57 -3.29 7.22
N ALA A 39 -11.62 -2.92 8.08
CA ALA A 39 -10.87 -1.67 7.92
C ALA A 39 -9.95 -1.75 6.70
N ILE A 40 -9.37 -2.93 6.41
CA ILE A 40 -8.54 -3.14 5.22
C ILE A 40 -9.35 -2.84 3.96
N GLU A 41 -10.54 -3.40 3.84
CA GLU A 41 -11.40 -3.16 2.67
C GLU A 41 -11.74 -1.68 2.51
N PHE A 42 -12.05 -1.00 3.61
CA PHE A 42 -12.34 0.43 3.60
C PHE A 42 -11.15 1.23 3.08
N ILE A 43 -9.96 0.96 3.60
CA ILE A 43 -8.73 1.66 3.22
C ILE A 43 -8.41 1.42 1.75
N HIS A 44 -8.47 0.18 1.29
CA HIS A 44 -8.19 -0.16 -0.09
C HIS A 44 -9.15 0.51 -1.05
N GLN A 45 -10.44 0.53 -0.71
CA GLN A 45 -11.44 1.17 -1.56
C GLN A 45 -11.21 2.68 -1.67
N ARG A 46 -10.82 3.32 -0.57
CA ARG A 46 -10.50 4.75 -0.60
C ARG A 46 -9.30 5.06 -1.47
N LEU A 47 -8.27 4.22 -1.43
CA LEU A 47 -7.09 4.41 -2.28
C LEU A 47 -7.45 4.25 -3.76
N ILE A 48 -8.26 3.26 -4.10
CA ILE A 48 -8.72 3.05 -5.47
C ILE A 48 -9.55 4.24 -5.95
N ASP A 49 -10.46 4.74 -5.11
CA ASP A 49 -11.29 5.90 -5.45
C ASP A 49 -10.44 7.13 -5.74
N MET A 50 -9.40 7.37 -4.95
CA MET A 50 -8.48 8.48 -5.17
C MET A 50 -7.72 8.34 -6.48
N ARG A 51 -7.21 7.14 -6.77
CA ARG A 51 -6.53 6.86 -8.03
C ARG A 51 -7.46 7.16 -9.21
N ASP A 52 -8.69 6.70 -9.13
CA ASP A 52 -9.67 6.89 -10.20
C ASP A 52 -10.02 8.35 -10.41
N LYS A 53 -9.86 9.18 -9.37
CA LYS A 53 -10.04 10.63 -9.46
C LYS A 53 -8.78 11.36 -9.92
N GLY A 54 -7.74 10.65 -10.26
CA GLY A 54 -6.53 11.23 -10.82
C GLY A 54 -5.37 11.42 -9.86
N ALA A 55 -5.47 10.91 -8.63
CA ALA A 55 -4.37 11.01 -7.68
C ALA A 55 -3.24 10.05 -8.05
N ALA A 56 -2.00 10.49 -7.83
CA ALA A 56 -0.83 9.62 -7.91
C ALA A 56 -0.54 9.10 -6.50
N ILE A 57 -0.47 7.79 -6.35
CA ILE A 57 -0.28 7.16 -5.05
C ILE A 57 0.98 6.33 -5.05
N LEU A 58 1.88 6.61 -4.11
CA LEU A 58 3.02 5.75 -3.83
C LEU A 58 2.71 4.93 -2.58
N LEU A 59 2.49 3.64 -2.77
CA LEU A 59 2.18 2.70 -1.70
C LEU A 59 3.43 1.91 -1.34
N VAL A 60 3.80 1.92 -0.08
CA VAL A 60 4.90 1.10 0.44
C VAL A 60 4.30 0.04 1.36
N SER A 61 4.51 -1.22 1.02
CA SER A 61 3.95 -2.34 1.78
C SER A 61 4.81 -3.57 1.64
N VAL A 62 4.80 -4.43 2.65
CA VAL A 62 5.41 -5.76 2.60
C VAL A 62 4.37 -6.86 2.36
N GLU A 63 3.10 -6.48 2.27
CA GLU A 63 2.00 -7.42 2.05
C GLU A 63 1.79 -7.61 0.55
N LEU A 64 2.15 -8.79 0.03
CA LEU A 64 2.07 -9.06 -1.41
C LEU A 64 0.64 -8.94 -1.94
N GLU A 65 -0.35 -9.43 -1.19
CA GLU A 65 -1.74 -9.34 -1.62
C GLU A 65 -2.19 -7.89 -1.77
N GLU A 66 -1.76 -7.02 -0.87
CA GLU A 66 -2.08 -5.59 -0.93
C GLU A 66 -1.46 -4.95 -2.17
N ILE A 67 -0.19 -5.23 -2.41
CA ILE A 67 0.52 -4.71 -3.57
C ILE A 67 -0.13 -5.17 -4.88
N LEU A 68 -0.43 -6.45 -4.98
CA LEU A 68 -1.03 -7.02 -6.19
C LEU A 68 -2.45 -6.51 -6.43
N SER A 69 -3.20 -6.27 -5.36
CA SER A 69 -4.59 -5.81 -5.47
C SER A 69 -4.71 -4.34 -5.88
N LEU A 70 -3.77 -3.50 -5.50
CA LEU A 70 -3.91 -2.05 -5.61
C LEU A 70 -3.02 -1.41 -6.67
N SER A 71 -1.88 -2.02 -6.98
CA SER A 71 -0.84 -1.35 -7.73
C SER A 71 -0.98 -1.52 -9.23
N ASP A 72 -0.71 -0.45 -9.97
CA ASP A 72 -0.59 -0.50 -11.43
C ASP A 72 0.84 -0.89 -11.82
N ARG A 73 1.83 -0.36 -11.09
CA ARG A 73 3.23 -0.68 -11.27
C ARG A 73 3.85 -1.01 -9.92
N ILE A 74 4.80 -1.91 -9.93
CA ILE A 74 5.44 -2.42 -8.71
C ILE A 74 6.95 -2.30 -8.84
N ALA A 75 7.58 -1.69 -7.84
CA ALA A 75 9.03 -1.68 -7.69
C ALA A 75 9.37 -2.46 -6.42
N VAL A 76 10.34 -3.35 -6.52
CA VAL A 76 10.78 -4.15 -5.38
C VAL A 76 12.12 -3.64 -4.89
N MET A 77 12.23 -3.44 -3.58
CA MET A 77 13.47 -3.00 -2.95
C MET A 77 14.10 -4.12 -2.14
N PHE A 78 15.40 -4.20 -2.22
CA PHE A 78 16.20 -5.11 -1.40
C PHE A 78 17.54 -4.43 -1.10
N ASP A 79 17.92 -4.46 0.17
CA ASP A 79 19.21 -3.90 0.62
C ASP A 79 19.42 -2.44 0.18
N GLY A 80 18.36 -1.65 0.27
CA GLY A 80 18.42 -0.23 -0.06
C GLY A 80 18.39 0.10 -1.54
N MET A 81 18.18 -0.89 -2.40
CA MET A 81 18.21 -0.72 -3.85
C MET A 81 16.95 -1.26 -4.49
N ILE A 82 16.54 -0.67 -5.62
CA ILE A 82 15.47 -1.24 -6.42
C ILE A 82 16.05 -2.39 -7.23
N VAL A 83 15.54 -3.60 -6.98
CA VAL A 83 16.05 -4.81 -7.62
C VAL A 83 15.15 -5.31 -8.76
N GLY A 84 13.98 -4.71 -8.95
CA GLY A 84 13.09 -5.06 -10.04
C GLY A 84 11.91 -4.12 -10.12
N GLU A 85 11.40 -3.95 -11.34
CA GLU A 85 10.16 -3.22 -11.61
C GLU A 85 9.29 -4.05 -12.52
N ARG A 86 7.98 -4.03 -12.26
CA ARG A 86 7.02 -4.81 -13.06
C ARG A 86 5.74 -4.00 -13.25
N VAL A 87 5.11 -4.18 -14.41
CA VAL A 87 3.72 -3.77 -14.61
C VAL A 87 2.84 -4.86 -14.02
N ASN A 88 1.82 -4.48 -13.26
CA ASN A 88 1.00 -5.45 -12.54
C ASN A 88 -0.09 -6.05 -13.45
N GLU A 89 0.32 -6.74 -14.51
CA GLU A 89 -0.59 -7.47 -15.39
C GLU A 89 -0.30 -8.96 -15.33
N ASP A 90 0.99 -9.33 -15.43
CA ASP A 90 1.40 -10.73 -15.51
C ASP A 90 2.32 -11.15 -14.36
N VAL A 91 2.55 -10.28 -13.40
CA VAL A 91 3.44 -10.58 -12.28
C VAL A 91 2.75 -11.51 -11.29
N THR A 92 3.51 -12.45 -10.74
CA THR A 92 3.00 -13.40 -9.73
C THR A 92 3.56 -13.05 -8.35
N ASP A 93 2.87 -13.54 -7.31
CA ASP A 93 3.35 -13.39 -5.95
C ASP A 93 4.70 -14.11 -5.74
N ARG A 94 4.92 -15.21 -6.43
CA ARG A 94 6.18 -15.93 -6.38
C ARG A 94 7.33 -15.08 -6.92
N GLU A 95 7.12 -14.43 -8.06
CA GLU A 95 8.14 -13.56 -8.67
C GLU A 95 8.51 -12.43 -7.72
N LEU A 96 7.50 -11.77 -7.16
CA LEU A 96 7.74 -10.68 -6.21
C LEU A 96 8.43 -11.18 -4.95
N GLY A 97 8.03 -12.34 -4.45
CA GLY A 97 8.65 -12.93 -3.27
C GLY A 97 10.14 -13.20 -3.46
N LEU A 98 10.51 -13.72 -4.64
CA LEU A 98 11.92 -13.97 -4.97
C LEU A 98 12.71 -12.67 -5.05
N LEU A 99 12.16 -11.63 -5.68
CA LEU A 99 12.80 -10.32 -5.74
C LEU A 99 12.97 -9.72 -4.34
N MET A 100 11.97 -9.83 -3.50
CA MET A 100 12.02 -9.31 -2.12
C MET A 100 13.07 -10.03 -1.28
N ALA A 101 13.34 -11.28 -1.59
CA ALA A 101 14.36 -12.06 -0.90
C ALA A 101 15.77 -11.87 -1.51
N GLY A 102 15.87 -11.09 -2.59
CA GLY A 102 17.17 -10.84 -3.21
C GLY A 102 17.71 -11.98 -4.04
N VAL A 103 16.85 -12.91 -4.49
CA VAL A 103 17.30 -14.12 -5.20
C VAL A 103 16.86 -14.15 -6.67
N ALA A 104 16.23 -13.09 -7.14
CA ALA A 104 15.80 -13.05 -8.55
C ALA A 104 16.67 -12.11 -9.37
#